data_a39c6172612908f7be2dc1f19232a631
#
_entry.id   a39c6172612908f7be2dc1f19232a631
#
_cell.length_a   1.000
_cell.length_b   1.000
_cell.length_c   1.000
_cell.angle_alpha   90.00
_cell.angle_beta   90.00
_cell.angle_gamma   90.00
#
_symmetry.space_group_name_H-M   'P 1'
#
loop_
_entity.id
_entity.type
_entity.pdbx_description
1 polymer ?
#
loop_
_entity_poly.entity_id
_entity_poly.type
_entity_poly.pdbx_seq_one_letter_code
_entity_poly.pdbx_strand_id
1 'polypeptide(L)'
;MIEKLQAHYGFTRTPFGRDLAPGMLHRHASHNEAVARISWCIGERSIGVVTGEVGAGKTVAVRTVIAGLDPSRHTVIYLPNPMIGVRGIYEEIVSAFGQPVAHLGSRLMVQASKALAAEREERGRTPVLVIDEAHLLSYEQLEAVRMLTLCRVPDYAERDRVCAGQRGSRASLHGIIPTA
;
A
#
# COMPACT_ATOMS: atom_id res chain seq x y z
N MET A 1 -13.17 -16.32 31.06
CA MET A 1 -11.95 -15.65 31.59
C MET A 1 -11.92 -14.16 31.21
N ILE A 2 -12.18 -13.78 29.96
CA ILE A 2 -12.21 -12.39 29.47
C ILE A 2 -13.28 -11.55 30.18
N GLU A 3 -14.50 -12.08 30.36
CA GLU A 3 -15.59 -11.39 31.02
C GLU A 3 -15.27 -11.01 32.49
N LYS A 4 -14.53 -11.86 33.21
CA LYS A 4 -14.07 -11.55 34.57
C LYS A 4 -13.07 -10.42 34.61
N LEU A 5 -12.18 -10.34 33.61
CA LEU A 5 -11.23 -9.25 33.46
C LEU A 5 -11.94 -7.93 33.12
N GLN A 6 -12.90 -7.98 32.21
CA GLN A 6 -13.71 -6.83 31.85
C GLN A 6 -14.49 -6.28 33.04
N ALA A 7 -15.13 -7.16 33.79
CA ALA A 7 -15.87 -6.78 35.01
C ALA A 7 -14.95 -6.22 36.10
N HIS A 8 -13.76 -6.81 36.28
CA HIS A 8 -12.80 -6.39 37.31
C HIS A 8 -12.19 -5.00 37.03
N TYR A 9 -11.85 -4.72 35.78
CA TYR A 9 -11.22 -3.46 35.36
C TYR A 9 -12.20 -2.45 34.78
N GLY A 10 -13.48 -2.76 34.72
CA GLY A 10 -14.49 -1.86 34.13
C GLY A 10 -14.35 -1.67 32.63
N PHE A 11 -13.74 -2.59 31.91
CA PHE A 11 -13.56 -2.46 30.47
C PHE A 11 -14.87 -2.70 29.72
N THR A 12 -15.28 -1.76 28.90
CA THR A 12 -16.42 -1.92 28.00
C THR A 12 -16.11 -2.80 26.79
N ARG A 13 -14.81 -2.95 26.46
CA ARG A 13 -14.27 -3.78 25.38
C ARG A 13 -12.92 -4.36 25.77
N THR A 14 -12.48 -5.41 25.05
CA THR A 14 -11.16 -6.00 25.25
C THR A 14 -10.06 -5.02 24.80
N PRO A 15 -9.17 -4.55 25.69
CA PRO A 15 -8.20 -3.48 25.37
C PRO A 15 -7.11 -3.89 24.36
N PHE A 16 -6.91 -5.20 24.15
CA PHE A 16 -5.88 -5.75 23.26
C PHE A 16 -6.47 -6.59 22.12
N GLY A 17 -7.72 -6.33 21.74
CA GLY A 17 -8.38 -7.01 20.62
C GLY A 17 -7.81 -6.56 19.26
N ARG A 18 -7.94 -7.43 18.25
CA ARG A 18 -7.53 -7.10 16.87
C ARG A 18 -8.43 -6.03 16.22
N ASP A 19 -9.64 -5.85 16.74
CA ASP A 19 -10.69 -4.99 16.17
C ASP A 19 -10.80 -3.65 16.92
N LEU A 20 -9.68 -3.14 17.44
CA LEU A 20 -9.65 -1.81 18.05
C LEU A 20 -9.81 -0.73 16.99
N ALA A 21 -10.79 0.16 17.19
CA ALA A 21 -10.95 1.31 16.34
C ALA A 21 -9.72 2.22 16.42
N PRO A 22 -9.29 2.86 15.30
CA PRO A 22 -8.11 3.73 15.28
C PRO A 22 -8.11 4.85 16.32
N GLY A 23 -9.30 5.34 16.71
CA GLY A 23 -9.47 6.36 17.77
C GLY A 23 -9.20 5.88 19.19
N MET A 24 -9.14 4.56 19.41
CA MET A 24 -8.86 3.95 20.72
C MET A 24 -7.37 3.59 20.91
N LEU A 25 -6.57 3.77 19.88
CA LEU A 25 -5.16 3.43 19.91
C LEU A 25 -4.37 4.51 20.66
N HIS A 26 -3.41 4.06 21.48
CA HIS A 26 -2.51 4.99 22.14
C HIS A 26 -1.63 5.71 21.12
N ARG A 27 -1.75 7.03 21.07
CA ARG A 27 -1.00 7.87 20.14
C ARG A 27 0.26 8.39 20.84
N HIS A 28 1.41 7.93 20.40
CA HIS A 28 2.71 8.48 20.81
C HIS A 28 3.38 9.24 19.65
N ALA A 29 4.40 10.03 19.93
CA ALA A 29 5.01 10.92 18.95
C ALA A 29 5.44 10.20 17.65
N SER A 30 6.13 9.07 17.76
CA SER A 30 6.58 8.30 16.59
C SER A 30 5.42 7.66 15.80
N HIS A 31 4.30 7.31 16.45
CA HIS A 31 3.10 6.88 15.73
C HIS A 31 2.50 8.01 14.90
N ASN A 32 2.37 9.20 15.50
CA ASN A 32 1.83 10.37 14.79
C ASN A 32 2.73 10.77 13.62
N GLU A 33 4.04 10.70 13.79
CA GLU A 33 5.01 10.94 12.72
C GLU A 33 4.87 9.92 11.58
N ALA A 34 4.77 8.63 11.89
CA ALA A 34 4.54 7.59 10.89
C ALA A 34 3.24 7.84 10.10
N VAL A 35 2.14 8.17 10.80
CA VAL A 35 0.86 8.52 10.18
C VAL A 35 1.01 9.72 9.25
N ALA A 36 1.68 10.79 9.69
CA ALA A 36 1.90 11.99 8.88
C ALA A 36 2.73 11.69 7.62
N ARG A 37 3.81 10.93 7.76
CA ARG A 37 4.69 10.54 6.64
C ARG A 37 3.97 9.65 5.63
N ILE A 38 3.18 8.66 6.08
CA ILE A 38 2.38 7.81 5.19
C ILE A 38 1.34 8.64 4.46
N SER A 39 0.63 9.53 5.16
CA SER A 39 -0.36 10.42 4.56
C SER A 39 0.26 11.34 3.50
N TRP A 40 1.45 11.85 3.77
CA TRP A 40 2.22 12.65 2.82
C TRP A 40 2.59 11.83 1.56
N CYS A 41 3.11 10.61 1.72
CA CYS A 41 3.42 9.73 0.60
C CYS A 41 2.19 9.47 -0.30
N ILE A 42 1.01 9.28 0.30
CA ILE A 42 -0.24 9.09 -0.43
C ILE A 42 -0.61 10.38 -1.19
N GLY A 43 -0.49 11.54 -0.56
CA GLY A 43 -0.74 12.84 -1.18
C GLY A 43 0.16 13.11 -2.39
N GLU A 44 1.46 12.81 -2.24
CA GLU A 44 2.46 12.91 -3.32
C GLU A 44 2.37 11.77 -4.34
N ARG A 45 1.51 10.78 -4.12
CA ARG A 45 1.39 9.59 -4.98
C ARG A 45 2.72 8.89 -5.19
N SER A 46 3.53 8.81 -4.13
CA SER A 46 4.87 8.23 -4.13
C SER A 46 4.87 6.86 -3.44
N ILE A 47 5.95 6.12 -3.63
CA ILE A 47 6.19 4.88 -2.89
C ILE A 47 6.73 5.27 -1.52
N GLY A 48 6.08 4.77 -0.46
CA GLY A 48 6.55 4.89 0.92
C GLY A 48 6.91 3.52 1.50
N VAL A 49 7.97 3.46 2.29
CA VAL A 49 8.35 2.26 3.03
C VAL A 49 8.36 2.58 4.52
N VAL A 50 7.61 1.80 5.30
CA VAL A 50 7.56 1.93 6.76
C VAL A 50 8.41 0.82 7.36
N THR A 51 9.52 1.20 8.01
CA THR A 51 10.43 0.27 8.68
C THR A 51 10.34 0.43 10.20
N GLY A 52 10.77 -0.58 10.93
CA GLY A 52 10.80 -0.56 12.40
C GLY A 52 10.79 -1.98 12.96
N GLU A 53 11.06 -2.10 14.25
CA GLU A 53 11.07 -3.39 14.96
C GLU A 53 9.70 -4.07 14.98
N VAL A 54 9.69 -5.36 15.27
CA VAL A 54 8.46 -6.11 15.50
C VAL A 54 7.75 -5.52 16.71
N GLY A 55 6.44 -5.28 16.59
CA GLY A 55 5.66 -4.65 17.67
C GLY A 55 5.71 -3.11 17.70
N ALA A 56 6.50 -2.44 16.86
CA ALA A 56 6.57 -0.97 16.79
C ALA A 56 5.29 -0.26 16.31
N GLY A 57 4.22 -1.02 15.99
CA GLY A 57 2.93 -0.44 15.59
C GLY A 57 2.84 -0.04 14.12
N LYS A 58 3.70 -0.56 13.23
CA LYS A 58 3.68 -0.26 11.78
C LYS A 58 2.29 -0.47 11.15
N THR A 59 1.74 -1.67 11.29
CA THR A 59 0.41 -2.02 10.78
C THR A 59 -0.70 -1.14 11.37
N VAL A 60 -0.54 -0.74 12.64
CA VAL A 60 -1.46 0.17 13.32
C VAL A 60 -1.43 1.57 12.70
N ALA A 61 -0.24 2.11 12.42
CA ALA A 61 -0.10 3.39 11.76
C ALA A 61 -0.71 3.38 10.34
N VAL A 62 -0.44 2.33 9.56
CA VAL A 62 -1.03 2.12 8.23
C VAL A 62 -2.56 2.07 8.30
N ARG A 63 -3.13 1.27 9.21
CA ARG A 63 -4.58 1.19 9.40
C ARG A 63 -5.20 2.52 9.82
N THR A 64 -4.50 3.29 10.64
CA THR A 64 -4.96 4.63 11.05
C THR A 64 -5.07 5.56 9.85
N VAL A 65 -4.08 5.54 8.96
CA VAL A 65 -4.12 6.34 7.72
C VAL A 65 -5.25 5.87 6.82
N ILE A 66 -5.35 4.56 6.55
CA ILE A 66 -6.39 3.99 5.68
C ILE A 66 -7.79 4.40 6.18
N ALA A 67 -8.03 4.30 7.49
CA ALA A 67 -9.32 4.68 8.08
C ALA A 67 -9.63 6.18 7.98
N GLY A 68 -8.61 7.01 7.83
CA GLY A 68 -8.74 8.47 7.64
C GLY A 68 -8.84 8.90 6.17
N LEU A 69 -8.62 8.01 5.20
CA LEU A 69 -8.74 8.34 3.79
C LEU A 69 -10.21 8.52 3.40
N ASP A 70 -10.47 9.53 2.59
CA ASP A 70 -11.79 9.75 2.01
C ASP A 70 -12.06 8.69 0.91
N PRO A 71 -13.07 7.82 1.07
CA PRO A 71 -13.40 6.78 0.10
C PRO A 71 -13.87 7.32 -1.25
N SER A 72 -14.32 8.58 -1.30
CA SER A 72 -14.72 9.24 -2.56
C SER A 72 -13.51 9.61 -3.41
N ARG A 73 -12.33 9.75 -2.80
CA ARG A 73 -11.07 10.19 -3.42
C ARG A 73 -10.02 9.09 -3.54
N HIS A 74 -10.15 8.03 -2.73
CA HIS A 74 -9.15 6.98 -2.65
C HIS A 74 -9.79 5.60 -2.72
N THR A 75 -9.16 4.70 -3.46
CA THR A 75 -9.51 3.28 -3.47
C THR A 75 -8.34 2.50 -2.88
N VAL A 76 -8.56 1.90 -1.72
CA VAL A 76 -7.51 1.16 -1.00
C VAL A 76 -7.53 -0.30 -1.42
N ILE A 77 -6.37 -0.81 -1.84
CA ILE A 77 -6.10 -2.21 -2.13
C ILE A 77 -5.12 -2.71 -1.09
N TYR A 78 -5.54 -3.60 -0.20
CA TYR A 78 -4.73 -4.08 0.90
C TYR A 78 -4.29 -5.52 0.68
N LEU A 79 -2.98 -5.74 0.63
CA LEU A 79 -2.33 -7.04 0.50
C LEU A 79 -1.73 -7.43 1.86
N PRO A 80 -2.39 -8.32 2.61
CA PRO A 80 -1.92 -8.72 3.95
C PRO A 80 -0.70 -9.63 3.90
N ASN A 81 -0.51 -10.36 2.81
CA ASN A 81 0.60 -11.30 2.63
C ASN A 81 1.05 -11.32 1.17
N PRO A 82 2.28 -10.91 0.85
CA PRO A 82 2.78 -10.89 -0.52
C PRO A 82 3.28 -12.25 -1.04
N MET A 83 3.22 -13.33 -0.26
CA MET A 83 3.66 -14.67 -0.70
C MET A 83 2.81 -15.29 -1.83
N ILE A 84 1.83 -14.56 -2.33
CA ILE A 84 0.97 -14.95 -3.46
C ILE A 84 1.64 -14.87 -4.83
N GLY A 85 2.90 -14.45 -4.89
CA GLY A 85 3.65 -14.26 -6.13
C GLY A 85 3.20 -13.04 -6.95
N VAL A 86 3.91 -12.77 -8.05
CA VAL A 86 3.62 -11.64 -8.95
C VAL A 86 2.20 -11.72 -9.51
N ARG A 87 1.80 -12.91 -9.93
CA ARG A 87 0.47 -13.14 -10.48
C ARG A 87 -0.63 -12.80 -9.46
N GLY A 88 -0.46 -13.26 -8.22
CA GLY A 88 -1.42 -13.00 -7.15
C GLY A 88 -1.57 -11.51 -6.84
N ILE A 89 -0.49 -10.72 -6.91
CA ILE A 89 -0.57 -9.25 -6.75
C ILE A 89 -1.49 -8.64 -7.80
N TYR A 90 -1.35 -9.05 -9.07
CA TYR A 90 -2.21 -8.54 -10.14
C TYR A 90 -3.67 -9.02 -10.00
N GLU A 91 -3.88 -10.28 -9.57
CA GLU A 91 -5.21 -10.85 -9.30
C GLU A 91 -5.94 -10.06 -8.21
N GLU A 92 -5.26 -9.75 -7.12
CA GLU A 92 -5.82 -8.94 -6.03
C GLU A 92 -6.19 -7.53 -6.49
N ILE A 93 -5.34 -6.89 -7.30
CA ILE A 93 -5.62 -5.57 -7.86
C ILE A 93 -6.88 -5.62 -8.74
N VAL A 94 -6.95 -6.57 -9.67
CA VAL A 94 -8.08 -6.70 -10.60
C VAL A 94 -9.37 -7.02 -9.85
N SER A 95 -9.29 -7.92 -8.85
CA SER A 95 -10.41 -8.32 -8.01
C SER A 95 -10.94 -7.17 -7.15
N ALA A 96 -10.05 -6.30 -6.65
CA ALA A 96 -10.44 -5.13 -5.87
C ALA A 96 -11.32 -4.15 -6.67
N PHE A 97 -11.21 -4.15 -8.00
CA PHE A 97 -12.09 -3.38 -8.89
C PHE A 97 -13.30 -4.17 -9.40
N GLY A 98 -13.54 -5.38 -8.88
CA GLY A 98 -14.68 -6.22 -9.25
C GLY A 98 -14.63 -6.76 -10.68
N GLN A 99 -13.45 -6.80 -11.30
CA GLN A 99 -13.28 -7.29 -12.67
C GLN A 99 -12.96 -8.81 -12.69
N PRO A 100 -13.42 -9.54 -13.70
CA PRO A 100 -13.05 -10.94 -13.88
C PRO A 100 -11.54 -11.05 -14.20
N VAL A 101 -10.86 -11.96 -13.51
CA VAL A 101 -9.42 -12.14 -13.63
C VAL A 101 -9.05 -12.84 -14.92
N ALA A 102 -8.11 -12.30 -15.68
CA ALA A 102 -7.61 -12.91 -16.90
C ALA A 102 -6.76 -14.18 -16.60
N HIS A 103 -6.99 -15.24 -17.37
CA HIS A 103 -6.28 -16.51 -17.17
C HIS A 103 -4.79 -16.44 -17.53
N LEU A 104 -4.41 -15.65 -18.54
CA LEU A 104 -3.02 -15.50 -18.99
C LEU A 104 -2.31 -14.40 -18.20
N GLY A 105 -1.16 -14.70 -17.59
CA GLY A 105 -0.40 -13.78 -16.76
C GLY A 105 0.01 -12.47 -17.48
N SER A 106 0.39 -12.56 -18.77
CA SER A 106 0.71 -11.38 -19.58
C SER A 106 -0.47 -10.43 -19.79
N ARG A 107 -1.66 -10.98 -19.95
CA ARG A 107 -2.91 -10.18 -20.04
C ARG A 107 -3.30 -9.62 -18.69
N LEU A 108 -3.05 -10.35 -17.62
CA LEU A 108 -3.40 -9.95 -16.26
C LEU A 108 -2.61 -8.71 -15.81
N MET A 109 -1.31 -8.63 -16.12
CA MET A 109 -0.51 -7.43 -15.86
C MET A 109 -1.09 -6.21 -16.56
N VAL A 110 -1.43 -6.34 -17.84
CA VAL A 110 -2.03 -5.24 -18.62
C VAL A 110 -3.41 -4.87 -18.07
N GLN A 111 -4.19 -5.87 -17.64
CA GLN A 111 -5.50 -5.66 -17.03
C GLN A 111 -5.39 -4.90 -15.70
N ALA A 112 -4.47 -5.28 -14.82
CA ALA A 112 -4.23 -4.60 -13.56
C ALA A 112 -3.82 -3.13 -13.79
N SER A 113 -2.91 -2.89 -14.74
CA SER A 113 -2.47 -1.53 -15.09
C SER A 113 -3.62 -0.67 -15.63
N LYS A 114 -4.45 -1.24 -16.50
CA LYS A 114 -5.63 -0.55 -17.04
C LYS A 114 -6.69 -0.28 -15.96
N ALA A 115 -6.91 -1.22 -15.04
CA ALA A 115 -7.85 -1.03 -13.94
C ALA A 115 -7.43 0.11 -13.01
N LEU A 116 -6.14 0.21 -12.68
CA LEU A 116 -5.57 1.32 -11.91
C LEU A 116 -5.70 2.66 -12.63
N ALA A 117 -5.45 2.68 -13.95
CA ALA A 117 -5.60 3.89 -14.77
C ALA A 117 -7.06 4.34 -14.85
N ALA A 118 -7.99 3.42 -15.14
CA ALA A 118 -9.42 3.72 -15.22
C ALA A 118 -9.98 4.27 -13.89
N GLU A 119 -9.54 3.73 -12.75
CA GLU A 119 -9.96 4.23 -11.44
C GLU A 119 -9.59 5.70 -11.24
N ARG A 120 -8.45 6.10 -11.78
CA ARG A 120 -7.96 7.47 -11.69
C ARG A 120 -8.60 8.39 -12.73
N GLU A 121 -8.68 7.95 -13.99
CA GLU A 121 -9.11 8.78 -15.12
C GLU A 121 -10.64 8.91 -15.21
N GLU A 122 -11.34 7.80 -15.00
CA GLU A 122 -12.80 7.76 -15.15
C GLU A 122 -13.52 8.08 -13.83
N ARG A 123 -12.99 7.61 -12.68
CA ARG A 123 -13.63 7.78 -11.37
C ARG A 123 -13.02 8.88 -10.53
N GLY A 124 -11.91 9.47 -10.96
CA GLY A 124 -11.21 10.54 -10.24
C GLY A 124 -10.62 10.10 -8.88
N ARG A 125 -10.55 8.79 -8.61
CA ARG A 125 -10.04 8.25 -7.35
C ARG A 125 -8.60 7.79 -7.47
N THR A 126 -7.80 8.09 -6.46
CA THR A 126 -6.40 7.65 -6.40
C THR A 126 -6.33 6.24 -5.81
N PRO A 127 -5.87 5.22 -6.57
CA PRO A 127 -5.64 3.89 -6.02
C PRO A 127 -4.44 3.92 -5.07
N VAL A 128 -4.60 3.32 -3.89
CA VAL A 128 -3.57 3.20 -2.86
C VAL A 128 -3.34 1.71 -2.61
N LEU A 129 -2.19 1.20 -3.09
CA LEU A 129 -1.78 -0.17 -2.84
C LEU A 129 -0.97 -0.23 -1.55
N VAL A 130 -1.45 -1.01 -0.60
CA VAL A 130 -0.81 -1.25 0.69
C VAL A 130 -0.37 -2.70 0.75
N ILE A 131 0.92 -2.93 0.97
CA ILE A 131 1.50 -4.26 1.11
C ILE A 131 2.02 -4.39 2.54
N ASP A 132 1.38 -5.24 3.34
CA ASP A 132 1.89 -5.60 4.67
C ASP A 132 2.96 -6.68 4.52
N GLU A 133 3.83 -6.84 5.50
CA GLU A 133 4.94 -7.79 5.48
C GLU A 133 5.82 -7.70 4.21
N ALA A 134 6.07 -6.48 3.73
CA ALA A 134 6.80 -6.22 2.49
C ALA A 134 8.22 -6.83 2.44
N HIS A 135 8.77 -7.24 3.59
CA HIS A 135 10.04 -7.96 3.66
C HIS A 135 9.99 -9.38 3.05
N LEU A 136 8.79 -9.92 2.83
CA LEU A 136 8.56 -11.21 2.17
C LEU A 136 8.49 -11.11 0.64
N LEU A 137 8.51 -9.88 0.08
CA LEU A 137 8.50 -9.68 -1.37
C LEU A 137 9.79 -10.20 -2.00
N SER A 138 9.65 -11.01 -3.05
CA SER A 138 10.76 -11.35 -3.93
C SER A 138 11.18 -10.14 -4.79
N TYR A 139 12.38 -10.19 -5.36
CA TYR A 139 12.84 -9.16 -6.30
C TYR A 139 11.88 -8.98 -7.49
N GLU A 140 11.35 -10.07 -8.03
CA GLU A 140 10.38 -10.03 -9.14
C GLU A 140 9.07 -9.33 -8.75
N GLN A 141 8.61 -9.54 -7.52
CA GLN A 141 7.42 -8.88 -6.99
C GLN A 141 7.65 -7.38 -6.75
N LEU A 142 8.81 -7.01 -6.22
CA LEU A 142 9.21 -5.61 -6.07
C LEU A 142 9.25 -4.90 -7.43
N GLU A 143 9.80 -5.55 -8.44
CA GLU A 143 9.85 -5.01 -9.80
C GLU A 143 8.44 -4.90 -10.40
N ALA A 144 7.57 -5.88 -10.17
CA ALA A 144 6.18 -5.83 -10.60
C ALA A 144 5.44 -4.63 -9.98
N VAL A 145 5.61 -4.40 -8.68
CA VAL A 145 5.02 -3.24 -7.98
C VAL A 145 5.59 -1.94 -8.54
N ARG A 146 6.90 -1.85 -8.75
CA ARG A 146 7.56 -0.69 -9.36
C ARG A 146 6.98 -0.38 -10.74
N MET A 147 6.80 -1.39 -11.57
CA MET A 147 6.21 -1.22 -12.91
C MET A 147 4.80 -0.67 -12.85
N LEU A 148 3.97 -1.12 -11.91
CA LEU A 148 2.62 -0.59 -11.70
C LEU A 148 2.63 0.91 -11.33
N THR A 149 3.62 1.36 -10.56
CA THR A 149 3.73 2.79 -10.18
C THR A 149 4.21 3.67 -11.34
N LEU A 150 4.92 3.11 -12.30
CA LEU A 150 5.37 3.81 -13.51
C LEU A 150 4.26 3.94 -14.57
N CYS A 151 3.21 3.13 -14.50
CA CYS A 151 2.04 3.22 -15.36
C CYS A 151 1.17 4.45 -15.03
N ARG A 152 1.79 5.60 -14.84
CA ARG A 152 1.12 6.91 -14.87
C ARG A 152 0.89 7.25 -16.34
N VAL A 153 -0.25 6.85 -16.89
CA VAL A 153 -0.68 7.26 -18.21
C VAL A 153 -1.26 8.68 -18.10
N PRO A 154 -1.17 9.55 -19.07
CA PRO A 154 -0.74 9.40 -20.44
C PRO A 154 0.25 10.46 -20.93
N ASP A 155 1.40 10.04 -21.34
CA ASP A 155 2.08 10.67 -22.49
C ASP A 155 3.16 9.70 -22.99
N TYR A 156 2.68 8.65 -23.68
CA TYR A 156 3.59 7.74 -24.39
C TYR A 156 4.39 8.45 -25.51
N ALA A 157 3.90 9.59 -25.99
CA ALA A 157 4.54 10.31 -27.09
C ALA A 157 5.80 11.11 -26.67
N GLU A 158 5.93 11.47 -25.39
CA GLU A 158 7.05 12.31 -24.94
C GLU A 158 8.14 11.54 -24.17
N ARG A 159 7.85 10.33 -23.66
CA ARG A 159 8.76 9.54 -22.82
C ARG A 159 9.62 8.51 -23.57
N ASP A 160 9.30 8.14 -24.80
CA ASP A 160 10.16 7.27 -25.61
C ASP A 160 11.54 7.88 -25.89
N ARG A 161 11.69 9.19 -25.67
CA ARG A 161 12.99 9.88 -25.80
C ARG A 161 13.88 9.76 -24.56
N VAL A 162 13.34 9.46 -23.39
CA VAL A 162 14.11 9.42 -22.13
C VAL A 162 14.56 8.00 -21.77
N CYS A 163 13.81 6.97 -22.16
CA CYS A 163 14.15 5.58 -21.82
C CYS A 163 15.20 4.93 -22.76
N ALA A 164 15.52 5.54 -23.90
CA ALA A 164 16.51 5.01 -24.84
C ALA A 164 17.99 5.28 -24.45
N GLY A 165 18.24 6.04 -23.39
CA GLY A 165 19.58 6.54 -23.03
C GLY A 165 20.31 5.86 -21.86
N GLN A 166 19.71 4.95 -21.12
CA GLN A 166 20.38 4.37 -19.93
C GLN A 166 20.42 2.84 -19.95
N ARG A 167 21.24 2.27 -20.85
CA ARG A 167 21.89 0.99 -20.57
C ARG A 167 23.15 1.27 -19.75
N GLY A 168 23.14 0.87 -18.51
CA GLY A 168 24.34 0.74 -17.68
C GLY A 168 24.44 1.72 -16.52
N SER A 169 23.79 1.38 -15.42
CA SER A 169 24.40 1.48 -14.09
C SER A 169 23.45 0.83 -13.06
N ARG A 170 24.01 -0.02 -12.22
CA ARG A 170 23.37 -0.57 -11.03
C ARG A 170 22.95 0.60 -10.12
N ALA A 171 21.68 0.96 -10.16
CA ALA A 171 21.13 1.90 -9.21
C ALA A 171 20.81 1.15 -7.91
N SER A 172 21.65 1.35 -6.91
CA SER A 172 21.32 1.05 -5.52
C SER A 172 20.05 1.82 -5.14
N LEU A 173 19.05 1.11 -4.64
CA LEU A 173 17.91 1.70 -3.97
C LEU A 173 18.38 2.32 -2.64
N HIS A 174 18.90 3.53 -2.70
CA HIS A 174 19.06 4.35 -1.52
C HIS A 174 17.76 5.12 -1.33
N GLY A 175 16.95 4.65 -0.38
CA GLY A 175 15.82 5.40 0.12
C GLY A 175 16.33 6.71 0.70
N ILE A 176 15.87 7.84 0.18
CA ILE A 176 16.10 9.15 0.77
C ILE A 176 15.28 9.22 2.03
N ILE A 177 15.90 8.91 3.16
CA ILE A 177 15.41 9.26 4.49
C ILE A 177 16.24 10.48 4.92
N PRO A 178 15.66 11.66 5.12
CA PRO A 178 16.36 12.71 5.83
C PRO A 178 16.51 12.26 7.28
N THR A 179 17.74 12.04 7.70
CA THR A 179 18.13 11.94 9.11
C THR A 179 18.01 13.32 9.73
N ALA A 180 17.21 13.43 10.76
CA ALA A 180 17.30 14.48 11.78
C ALA A 180 17.62 13.84 13.10
#